data_0cab3307c9b0f8e7a5d88abdc8051fd7
#
_entry.id   0cab3307c9b0f8e7a5d88abdc8051fd7
#
_cell.length_a   1.000
_cell.length_b   1.000
_cell.length_c   1.000
_cell.angle_alpha   90.00
_cell.angle_beta   90.00
_cell.angle_gamma   90.00
#
_symmetry.space_group_name_H-M   'P 1'
#
loop_
_entity.id
_entity.type
_entity.pdbx_description
1 polymer ?
#
loop_
_entity_poly.entity_id
_entity_poly.type
_entity_poly.pdbx_seq_one_letter_code
_entity_poly.pdbx_strand_id
1 'polypeptide(L)'
;ILLSSIIITTFISSFFLNKTPKIFIILPSILLCYYISTKDKDVMKWLALALTFFSIITIIFNFLALMPHMEIKNILPLFTFKNKNMIKSIFFYAILSSCPLILLNDEDYSTKDYISSYIITNIISLIICFAIVSILGRSLINMYSYPEYMVLKKIQISSFIENVENFISLLWLFDLYYLTSYSIKKINGILTTKIGTVLIFLITVIDSFVINNNYEYLLYIYKR
;
A
#
# COMPACT_ATOMS: atom_id res chain seq x y z
N ILE A 1 0.30 -7.05 8.74
CA ILE A 1 0.06 -8.29 7.98
C ILE A 1 -1.38 -8.33 7.49
N LEU A 2 -2.40 -8.30 8.37
CA LEU A 2 -3.82 -8.38 8.00
C LEU A 2 -4.19 -7.33 6.94
N LEU A 3 -3.87 -6.08 7.20
CA LEU A 3 -4.23 -4.98 6.30
C LEU A 3 -3.52 -5.09 4.95
N SER A 4 -2.24 -5.46 4.92
CA SER A 4 -1.50 -5.63 3.68
C SER A 4 -1.99 -6.84 2.87
N SER A 5 -2.33 -7.96 3.51
CA SER A 5 -2.89 -9.13 2.82
C SER A 5 -4.27 -8.87 2.22
N ILE A 6 -5.12 -8.09 2.92
CA ILE A 6 -6.41 -7.63 2.40
C ILE A 6 -6.22 -6.75 1.17
N ILE A 7 -5.33 -5.75 1.24
CA ILE A 7 -5.06 -4.85 0.12
C ILE A 7 -4.53 -5.61 -1.09
N ILE A 8 -3.54 -6.50 -0.91
CA ILE A 8 -2.98 -7.33 -1.99
C ILE A 8 -4.09 -8.14 -2.66
N THR A 9 -4.88 -8.85 -1.86
CA THR A 9 -5.92 -9.74 -2.37
C THR A 9 -7.02 -9.00 -3.10
N THR A 10 -7.51 -7.91 -2.52
CA THR A 10 -8.58 -7.13 -3.13
C THR A 10 -8.11 -6.42 -4.38
N PHE A 11 -6.88 -5.92 -4.42
CA PHE A 11 -6.31 -5.30 -5.60
C PHE A 11 -6.16 -6.31 -6.73
N ILE A 12 -5.52 -7.47 -6.48
CA ILE A 12 -5.33 -8.52 -7.50
C ILE A 12 -6.67 -9.04 -8.01
N SER A 13 -7.65 -9.28 -7.11
CA SER A 13 -8.98 -9.75 -7.52
C SER A 13 -9.77 -8.73 -8.31
N SER A 14 -9.58 -7.43 -8.05
CA SER A 14 -10.33 -6.37 -8.74
C SER A 14 -9.81 -6.08 -10.14
N PHE A 15 -8.50 -6.15 -10.37
CA PHE A 15 -7.88 -5.69 -11.60
C PHE A 15 -7.28 -6.78 -12.48
N PHE A 16 -6.80 -7.87 -11.88
CA PHE A 16 -6.10 -8.93 -12.62
C PHE A 16 -6.89 -10.23 -12.68
N LEU A 17 -7.49 -10.65 -11.58
CA LEU A 17 -8.10 -11.98 -11.44
C LEU A 17 -9.54 -11.89 -10.90
N ASN A 18 -10.39 -11.13 -11.56
CA ASN A 18 -11.77 -10.83 -11.12
C ASN A 18 -12.71 -12.03 -11.03
N LYS A 19 -12.40 -13.15 -11.74
CA LYS A 19 -13.18 -14.40 -11.72
C LYS A 19 -12.61 -15.46 -10.78
N THR A 20 -11.43 -15.21 -10.18
CA THR A 20 -10.76 -16.19 -9.34
C THR A 20 -11.22 -16.06 -7.89
N PRO A 21 -11.61 -17.13 -7.20
CA PRO A 21 -11.93 -17.05 -5.78
C PRO A 21 -10.74 -16.53 -4.98
N LYS A 22 -10.99 -15.58 -4.07
CA LYS A 22 -9.96 -14.84 -3.33
C LYS A 22 -8.98 -15.75 -2.57
N ILE A 23 -9.44 -16.93 -2.13
CA ILE A 23 -8.60 -17.89 -1.41
C ILE A 23 -7.41 -18.38 -2.26
N PHE A 24 -7.59 -18.51 -3.58
CA PHE A 24 -6.51 -18.89 -4.50
C PHE A 24 -5.49 -17.78 -4.73
N ILE A 25 -5.83 -16.54 -4.36
CA ILE A 25 -4.92 -15.39 -4.42
C ILE A 25 -4.18 -15.24 -3.10
N ILE A 26 -4.89 -15.36 -1.97
CA ILE A 26 -4.33 -15.18 -0.63
C ILE A 26 -3.26 -16.22 -0.33
N LEU A 27 -3.55 -17.50 -0.61
CA LEU A 27 -2.68 -18.59 -0.21
C LEU A 27 -1.29 -18.52 -0.84
N PRO A 28 -1.13 -18.37 -2.17
CA PRO A 28 0.19 -18.18 -2.78
C PRO A 28 0.89 -16.90 -2.31
N SER A 29 0.11 -15.82 -2.13
CA SER A 29 0.66 -14.53 -1.67
C SER A 29 1.32 -14.64 -0.31
N ILE A 30 0.70 -15.32 0.62
CA ILE A 30 1.24 -15.51 1.96
C ILE A 30 2.39 -16.50 1.98
N LEU A 31 2.32 -17.59 1.21
CA LEU A 31 3.45 -18.50 1.04
C LEU A 31 4.67 -17.78 0.49
N LEU A 32 4.50 -16.88 -0.47
CA LEU A 32 5.57 -16.05 -1.00
C LEU A 32 6.15 -15.13 0.09
N CYS A 33 5.29 -14.43 0.83
CA CYS A 33 5.73 -13.57 1.92
C CYS A 33 6.49 -14.35 3.00
N TYR A 34 5.99 -15.54 3.35
CA TYR A 34 6.66 -16.41 4.29
C TYR A 34 8.03 -16.85 3.78
N TYR A 35 8.13 -17.29 2.53
CA TYR A 35 9.40 -17.66 1.91
C TYR A 35 10.41 -16.50 1.92
N ILE A 36 9.99 -15.29 1.58
CA ILE A 36 10.86 -14.11 1.64
C ILE A 36 11.30 -13.84 3.09
N SER A 37 10.41 -14.00 4.07
CA SER A 37 10.71 -13.76 5.49
C SER A 37 11.78 -14.70 6.07
N THR A 38 11.99 -15.88 5.46
CA THR A 38 13.04 -16.83 5.87
C THR A 38 14.44 -16.44 5.39
N LYS A 39 14.55 -15.47 4.49
CA LYS A 39 15.85 -15.02 3.96
C LYS A 39 16.65 -14.23 5.00
N ASP A 40 17.98 -14.20 4.82
CA ASP A 40 18.90 -13.48 5.70
C ASP A 40 18.61 -11.98 5.74
N LYS A 41 19.09 -11.31 6.80
CA LYS A 41 18.92 -9.85 6.96
C LYS A 41 19.54 -9.09 5.80
N ASP A 42 20.70 -9.52 5.30
CA ASP A 42 21.39 -8.84 4.20
C ASP A 42 20.62 -8.93 2.88
N VAL A 43 20.04 -10.10 2.58
CA VAL A 43 19.17 -10.27 1.40
C VAL A 43 17.96 -9.35 1.50
N MET A 44 17.35 -9.23 2.68
CA MET A 44 16.22 -8.32 2.89
C MET A 44 16.62 -6.85 2.73
N LYS A 45 17.82 -6.45 3.20
CA LYS A 45 18.35 -5.09 3.01
C LYS A 45 18.56 -4.77 1.52
N TRP A 46 19.18 -5.68 0.77
CA TRP A 46 19.38 -5.50 -0.67
C TRP A 46 18.06 -5.43 -1.43
N LEU A 47 17.09 -6.26 -1.07
CA LEU A 47 15.76 -6.22 -1.67
C LEU A 47 15.05 -4.87 -1.39
N ALA A 48 15.13 -4.38 -0.15
CA ALA A 48 14.59 -3.07 0.21
C ALA A 48 15.24 -1.93 -0.60
N LEU A 49 16.57 -1.96 -0.74
CA LEU A 49 17.33 -0.98 -1.52
C LEU A 49 16.90 -0.98 -2.99
N ALA A 50 16.77 -2.16 -3.60
CA ALA A 50 16.32 -2.30 -4.97
C ALA A 50 14.88 -1.76 -5.15
N LEU A 51 13.95 -2.14 -4.27
CA LEU A 51 12.57 -1.67 -4.32
C LEU A 51 12.49 -0.16 -4.14
N THR A 52 13.18 0.42 -3.15
CA THR A 52 13.18 1.88 -2.96
C THR A 52 13.75 2.63 -4.17
N PHE A 53 14.80 2.12 -4.79
CA PHE A 53 15.36 2.72 -6.00
C PHE A 53 14.35 2.73 -7.15
N PHE A 54 13.70 1.61 -7.42
CA PHE A 54 12.67 1.54 -8.46
C PHE A 54 11.44 2.38 -8.11
N SER A 55 11.02 2.40 -6.85
CA SER A 55 9.87 3.21 -6.39
C SER A 55 10.15 4.71 -6.54
N ILE A 56 11.36 5.20 -6.26
CA ILE A 56 11.72 6.60 -6.48
C ILE A 56 11.66 6.96 -7.97
N ILE A 57 12.22 6.12 -8.83
CA ILE A 57 12.18 6.35 -10.29
C ILE A 57 10.73 6.40 -10.78
N THR A 58 9.89 5.46 -10.36
CA THR A 58 8.48 5.43 -10.77
C THR A 58 7.68 6.59 -10.23
N ILE A 59 7.93 7.07 -9.01
CA ILE A 59 7.27 8.26 -8.44
C ILE A 59 7.61 9.50 -9.26
N ILE A 60 8.89 9.71 -9.59
CA ILE A 60 9.33 10.84 -10.41
C ILE A 60 8.71 10.77 -11.81
N PHE A 61 8.77 9.60 -12.44
CA PHE A 61 8.18 9.37 -13.75
C PHE A 61 6.67 9.65 -13.76
N ASN A 62 5.93 9.10 -12.79
CA ASN A 62 4.49 9.30 -12.67
C ASN A 62 4.14 10.76 -12.46
N PHE A 63 4.88 11.46 -11.62
CA PHE A 63 4.63 12.87 -11.37
C PHE A 63 4.79 13.70 -12.64
N LEU A 64 5.87 13.47 -13.41
CA LEU A 64 6.12 14.16 -14.68
C LEU A 64 5.07 13.82 -15.74
N ALA A 65 4.69 12.54 -15.88
CA ALA A 65 3.70 12.09 -16.83
C ALA A 65 2.28 12.59 -16.51
N LEU A 66 1.96 12.77 -15.24
CA LEU A 66 0.63 13.21 -14.80
C LEU A 66 0.51 14.74 -14.74
N MET A 67 1.61 15.47 -14.73
CA MET A 67 1.62 16.93 -14.61
C MET A 67 0.70 17.65 -15.61
N PRO A 68 0.63 17.24 -16.90
CA PRO A 68 -0.27 17.87 -17.87
C PRO A 68 -1.77 17.67 -17.57
N HIS A 69 -2.11 16.66 -16.79
CA HIS A 69 -3.50 16.31 -16.46
C HIS A 69 -3.97 16.90 -15.11
N MET A 70 -3.11 17.65 -14.42
CA MET A 70 -3.43 18.25 -13.15
C MET A 70 -4.24 19.53 -13.32
N GLU A 71 -5.43 19.58 -12.73
CA GLU A 71 -6.28 20.76 -12.70
C GLU A 71 -6.42 21.28 -11.28
N ILE A 72 -5.93 22.49 -11.03
CA ILE A 72 -6.01 23.14 -9.70
C ILE A 72 -7.47 23.35 -9.27
N LYS A 73 -8.39 23.51 -10.20
CA LYS A 73 -9.83 23.66 -9.92
C LYS A 73 -10.43 22.47 -9.17
N ASN A 74 -9.89 21.26 -9.39
CA ASN A 74 -10.36 20.03 -8.74
C ASN A 74 -10.02 19.98 -7.25
N ILE A 75 -9.06 20.79 -6.80
CA ILE A 75 -8.65 20.87 -5.42
C ILE A 75 -9.54 21.81 -4.62
N LEU A 76 -10.17 22.78 -5.29
CA LEU A 76 -11.05 23.75 -4.66
C LEU A 76 -12.50 23.20 -4.49
N PRO A 77 -13.19 23.47 -3.38
CA PRO A 77 -12.75 24.22 -2.21
C PRO A 77 -11.96 23.38 -1.21
N LEU A 78 -10.76 23.84 -0.88
CA LEU A 78 -9.84 23.16 0.05
C LEU A 78 -10.43 22.93 1.45
N PHE A 79 -11.39 23.75 1.87
CA PHE A 79 -11.81 23.86 3.27
C PHE A 79 -13.34 23.87 3.49
N THR A 80 -14.05 22.84 3.01
CA THR A 80 -15.42 22.57 3.48
C THR A 80 -15.39 21.66 4.71
N PHE A 81 -14.97 22.21 5.87
CA PHE A 81 -14.75 21.39 7.05
C PHE A 81 -16.04 21.10 7.82
N LYS A 82 -16.34 19.81 7.98
CA LYS A 82 -16.96 19.31 9.20
C LYS A 82 -15.80 18.89 10.13
N ASN A 83 -15.39 19.77 11.03
CA ASN A 83 -14.22 19.63 11.90
C ASN A 83 -14.04 18.24 12.53
N LYS A 84 -15.12 17.55 12.86
CA LYS A 84 -15.09 16.25 13.54
C LYS A 84 -14.54 15.09 12.66
N ASN A 85 -14.84 15.10 11.37
CA ASN A 85 -14.37 14.06 10.45
C ASN A 85 -12.90 14.28 10.06
N MET A 86 -12.46 15.51 10.01
CA MET A 86 -11.08 15.86 9.73
C MET A 86 -10.14 15.36 10.83
N ILE A 87 -10.48 15.59 12.10
CA ILE A 87 -9.67 15.13 13.24
C ILE A 87 -9.54 13.60 13.22
N LYS A 88 -10.65 12.89 12.94
CA LYS A 88 -10.61 11.43 12.81
C LYS A 88 -9.68 10.96 11.70
N SER A 89 -9.73 11.61 10.53
CA SER A 89 -8.89 11.24 9.37
C SER A 89 -7.41 11.50 9.65
N ILE A 90 -7.08 12.63 10.28
CA ILE A 90 -5.69 12.95 10.68
C ILE A 90 -5.17 11.90 11.66
N PHE A 91 -5.97 11.55 12.68
CA PHE A 91 -5.57 10.56 13.68
C PHE A 91 -5.39 9.17 13.06
N PHE A 92 -6.29 8.76 12.19
CA PHE A 92 -6.21 7.49 11.48
C PHE A 92 -4.97 7.43 10.56
N TYR A 93 -4.69 8.50 9.81
CA TYR A 93 -3.50 8.61 8.98
C TYR A 93 -2.22 8.55 9.81
N ALA A 94 -2.17 9.25 10.94
CA ALA A 94 -1.01 9.24 11.84
C ALA A 94 -0.72 7.84 12.38
N ILE A 95 -1.75 7.07 12.75
CA ILE A 95 -1.60 5.67 13.19
C ILE A 95 -1.07 4.81 12.05
N LEU A 96 -1.66 4.88 10.85
CA LEU A 96 -1.23 4.09 9.71
C LEU A 96 0.19 4.40 9.27
N SER A 97 0.57 5.66 9.21
CA SER A 97 1.90 6.09 8.79
C SER A 97 2.99 5.76 9.83
N SER A 98 2.64 5.65 11.12
CA SER A 98 3.57 5.26 12.18
C SER A 98 3.75 3.75 12.31
N CYS A 99 2.83 2.95 11.79
CA CYS A 99 2.87 1.48 11.91
C CYS A 99 4.18 0.86 11.38
N PRO A 100 4.74 1.26 10.23
CA PRO A 100 6.04 0.76 9.75
C PRO A 100 7.21 1.11 10.68
N LEU A 101 7.16 2.23 11.40
CA LEU A 101 8.22 2.65 12.32
C LEU A 101 8.36 1.68 13.51
N ILE A 102 7.24 1.15 14.00
CA ILE A 102 7.25 0.17 15.09
C ILE A 102 7.96 -1.12 14.66
N LEU A 103 7.84 -1.48 13.38
CA LEU A 103 8.49 -2.65 12.81
C LEU A 103 10.00 -2.47 12.63
N LEU A 104 10.45 -1.22 12.42
CA LEU A 104 11.85 -0.90 12.12
C LEU A 104 12.74 -0.73 13.34
N ASN A 105 12.24 -0.99 14.56
CA ASN A 105 13.02 -0.84 15.79
C ASN A 105 14.18 -1.86 15.85
N ASP A 106 15.21 -1.61 15.07
CA ASP A 106 16.50 -2.33 15.07
C ASP A 106 17.55 -1.42 15.70
N GLU A 107 18.44 -2.01 16.50
CA GLU A 107 19.52 -1.31 17.21
C GLU A 107 20.56 -0.64 16.27
N ASP A 108 20.51 -0.99 14.97
CA ASP A 108 21.46 -0.54 13.95
C ASP A 108 21.23 0.90 13.44
N TYR A 109 20.09 1.54 13.78
CA TYR A 109 19.74 2.85 13.26
C TYR A 109 19.58 3.91 14.34
N SER A 110 20.03 5.14 14.06
CA SER A 110 19.87 6.25 14.99
C SER A 110 18.41 6.79 14.97
N THR A 111 17.98 7.37 16.08
CA THR A 111 16.66 8.03 16.18
C THR A 111 16.47 9.12 15.11
N LYS A 112 17.57 9.76 14.69
CA LYS A 112 17.55 10.78 13.64
C LYS A 112 17.21 10.18 12.27
N ASP A 113 17.69 8.97 11.96
CA ASP A 113 17.41 8.28 10.69
C ASP A 113 15.94 7.91 10.60
N TYR A 114 15.33 7.47 11.70
CA TYR A 114 13.89 7.18 11.76
C TYR A 114 13.04 8.44 11.53
N ILE A 115 13.38 9.55 12.20
CA ILE A 115 12.62 10.79 12.07
C ILE A 115 12.76 11.34 10.65
N SER A 116 13.97 11.35 10.08
CA SER A 116 14.19 11.87 8.72
C SER A 116 13.46 11.02 7.67
N SER A 117 13.53 9.70 7.75
CA SER A 117 12.82 8.83 6.82
C SER A 117 11.30 8.96 6.95
N TYR A 118 10.78 9.12 8.15
CA TYR A 118 9.36 9.37 8.38
C TYR A 118 8.89 10.68 7.75
N ILE A 119 9.64 11.77 7.94
CA ILE A 119 9.31 13.07 7.35
C ILE A 119 9.34 13.00 5.82
N ILE A 120 10.38 12.41 5.24
CA ILE A 120 10.51 12.27 3.78
C ILE A 120 9.35 11.47 3.21
N THR A 121 9.01 10.33 3.81
CA THR A 121 7.90 9.48 3.36
C THR A 121 6.56 10.21 3.42
N ASN A 122 6.30 10.97 4.48
CA ASN A 122 5.07 11.75 4.58
C ASN A 122 5.00 12.88 3.55
N ILE A 123 6.11 13.55 3.24
CA ILE A 123 6.16 14.57 2.17
C ILE A 123 5.84 13.92 0.82
N ILE A 124 6.45 12.79 0.50
CA ILE A 124 6.18 12.06 -0.75
C ILE A 124 4.71 11.64 -0.82
N SER A 125 4.16 11.09 0.26
CA SER A 125 2.74 10.70 0.34
C SER A 125 1.81 11.89 0.09
N LEU A 126 2.15 13.07 0.63
CA LEU A 126 1.39 14.29 0.44
C LEU A 126 1.40 14.76 -1.02
N ILE A 127 2.54 14.68 -1.69
CA ILE A 127 2.68 15.00 -3.12
C ILE A 127 1.82 14.04 -3.97
N ILE A 128 1.84 12.75 -3.67
CA ILE A 128 1.02 11.75 -4.37
C ILE A 128 -0.46 12.03 -4.16
N CYS A 129 -0.90 12.26 -2.93
CA CYS A 129 -2.29 12.62 -2.63
C CYS A 129 -2.73 13.89 -3.36
N PHE A 130 -1.87 14.91 -3.41
CA PHE A 130 -2.14 16.14 -4.14
C PHE A 130 -2.34 15.87 -5.64
N ALA A 131 -1.48 15.05 -6.26
CA ALA A 131 -1.60 14.66 -7.65
C ALA A 131 -2.93 13.91 -7.92
N ILE A 132 -3.30 12.95 -7.08
CA ILE A 132 -4.54 12.19 -7.21
C ILE A 132 -5.76 13.12 -7.14
N VAL A 133 -5.80 14.01 -6.16
CA VAL A 133 -6.91 14.95 -5.97
C VAL A 133 -7.01 15.94 -7.14
N SER A 134 -5.89 16.45 -7.65
CA SER A 134 -5.87 17.41 -8.76
C SER A 134 -6.36 16.81 -10.07
N ILE A 135 -6.19 15.50 -10.28
CA ILE A 135 -6.55 14.81 -11.52
C ILE A 135 -7.97 14.26 -11.49
N LEU A 136 -8.37 13.62 -10.40
CA LEU A 136 -9.68 12.96 -10.30
C LEU A 136 -10.77 13.89 -9.76
N GLY A 137 -10.39 14.85 -8.93
CA GLY A 137 -11.36 15.63 -8.17
C GLY A 137 -12.09 14.81 -7.10
N ARG A 138 -12.78 15.51 -6.22
CA ARG A 138 -13.41 14.92 -5.04
C ARG A 138 -14.49 13.88 -5.34
N SER A 139 -15.25 14.07 -6.41
CA SER A 139 -16.36 13.17 -6.78
C SER A 139 -15.85 11.80 -7.21
N LEU A 140 -14.83 11.75 -8.08
CA LEU A 140 -14.33 10.49 -8.61
C LEU A 140 -13.49 9.72 -7.59
N ILE A 141 -12.74 10.40 -6.72
CA ILE A 141 -12.01 9.75 -5.63
C ILE A 141 -12.94 8.92 -4.74
N ASN A 142 -14.13 9.44 -4.44
CA ASN A 142 -15.10 8.73 -3.60
C ASN A 142 -15.77 7.53 -4.30
N MET A 143 -15.72 7.48 -5.63
CA MET A 143 -16.32 6.40 -6.42
C MET A 143 -15.36 5.21 -6.61
N TYR A 144 -14.06 5.48 -6.69
CA TYR A 144 -13.06 4.44 -6.96
C TYR A 144 -12.54 3.80 -5.67
N SER A 145 -12.38 2.49 -5.69
CA SER A 145 -11.75 1.74 -4.57
C SER A 145 -10.23 1.94 -4.54
N TYR A 146 -9.62 2.19 -5.70
CA TYR A 146 -8.19 2.44 -5.87
C TYR A 146 -7.98 3.66 -6.79
N PRO A 147 -8.15 4.87 -6.26
CA PRO A 147 -8.04 6.10 -7.06
C PRO A 147 -6.63 6.30 -7.64
N GLU A 148 -5.60 5.88 -6.93
CA GLU A 148 -4.20 5.90 -7.39
C GLU A 148 -4.00 5.10 -8.68
N TYR A 149 -4.57 3.91 -8.79
CA TYR A 149 -4.52 3.10 -10.01
C TYR A 149 -5.30 3.73 -11.16
N MET A 150 -6.44 4.36 -10.86
CA MET A 150 -7.25 5.03 -11.88
C MET A 150 -6.58 6.28 -12.44
N VAL A 151 -5.78 6.98 -11.63
CA VAL A 151 -4.96 8.10 -12.09
C VAL A 151 -3.90 7.62 -13.07
N LEU A 152 -3.24 6.49 -12.78
CA LEU A 152 -2.21 5.93 -13.66
C LEU A 152 -2.74 5.56 -15.05
N LYS A 153 -4.02 5.17 -15.18
CA LYS A 153 -4.66 4.93 -16.49
C LYS A 153 -4.75 6.16 -17.39
N LYS A 154 -4.59 7.37 -16.85
CA LYS A 154 -4.53 8.59 -17.65
C LYS A 154 -3.16 8.82 -18.29
N ILE A 155 -2.13 8.06 -17.90
CA ILE A 155 -0.80 8.15 -18.50
C ILE A 155 -0.83 7.45 -19.85
N GLN A 156 -0.81 8.23 -20.91
CA GLN A 156 -0.66 7.76 -22.29
C GLN A 156 0.69 8.24 -22.82
N ILE A 157 1.66 7.35 -22.93
CA ILE A 157 3.01 7.70 -23.41
C ILE A 157 3.07 7.64 -24.94
N SER A 158 2.47 6.62 -25.52
CA SER A 158 2.34 6.44 -26.97
C SER A 158 1.32 5.33 -27.26
N SER A 159 0.86 5.25 -28.50
CA SER A 159 0.01 4.14 -28.97
C SER A 159 0.67 2.77 -28.89
N PHE A 160 1.98 2.71 -28.64
CA PHE A 160 2.77 1.47 -28.58
C PHE A 160 2.94 0.98 -27.10
N ILE A 161 2.94 1.89 -26.13
CA ILE A 161 3.07 1.56 -24.70
C ILE A 161 1.73 1.80 -24.05
N GLU A 162 0.88 0.79 -24.15
CA GLU A 162 -0.40 0.72 -23.45
C GLU A 162 -0.19 0.02 -22.10
N ASN A 163 -1.02 0.33 -21.10
CA ASN A 163 -1.07 -0.33 -19.80
C ASN A 163 0.17 -0.13 -18.91
N VAL A 164 0.78 1.06 -18.94
CA VAL A 164 1.87 1.44 -18.02
C VAL A 164 1.45 1.31 -16.55
N GLU A 165 0.16 1.55 -16.27
CA GLU A 165 -0.42 1.40 -14.94
C GLU A 165 -0.23 0.00 -14.35
N ASN A 166 -0.25 -1.05 -15.19
CA ASN A 166 -0.07 -2.42 -14.74
C ASN A 166 1.37 -2.67 -14.26
N PHE A 167 2.36 -2.11 -14.96
CA PHE A 167 3.75 -2.23 -14.55
C PHE A 167 4.03 -1.50 -13.24
N ILE A 168 3.50 -0.28 -13.10
CA ILE A 168 3.66 0.52 -11.90
C ILE A 168 2.95 -0.13 -10.70
N SER A 169 1.76 -0.68 -10.93
CA SER A 169 1.01 -1.38 -9.89
C SER A 169 1.68 -2.66 -9.42
N LEU A 170 2.43 -3.35 -10.28
CA LEU A 170 3.25 -4.49 -9.89
C LEU A 170 4.37 -4.09 -8.93
N LEU A 171 5.07 -2.97 -9.17
CA LEU A 171 6.09 -2.47 -8.23
C LEU A 171 5.49 -2.14 -6.86
N TRP A 172 4.33 -1.49 -6.84
CA TRP A 172 3.60 -1.23 -5.61
C TRP A 172 3.19 -2.51 -4.88
N LEU A 173 2.78 -3.56 -5.60
CA LEU A 173 2.52 -4.87 -5.01
C LEU A 173 3.80 -5.48 -4.41
N PHE A 174 4.95 -5.36 -5.06
CA PHE A 174 6.21 -5.85 -4.51
C PHE A 174 6.58 -5.14 -3.21
N ASP A 175 6.35 -3.83 -3.10
CA ASP A 175 6.54 -3.07 -1.85
C ASP A 175 5.64 -3.62 -0.73
N LEU A 176 4.37 -3.94 -1.03
CA LEU A 176 3.44 -4.55 -0.08
C LEU A 176 3.88 -5.97 0.32
N TYR A 177 4.34 -6.78 -0.62
CA TYR A 177 4.89 -8.10 -0.32
C TYR A 177 6.11 -8.02 0.58
N TYR A 178 7.01 -7.06 0.30
CA TYR A 178 8.17 -6.82 1.14
C TYR A 178 7.78 -6.42 2.56
N LEU A 179 6.88 -5.45 2.71
CA LEU A 179 6.39 -4.99 4.02
C LEU A 179 5.77 -6.12 4.83
N THR A 180 4.96 -6.97 4.17
CA THR A 180 4.33 -8.13 4.80
C THR A 180 5.37 -9.15 5.24
N SER A 181 6.34 -9.46 4.38
CA SER A 181 7.43 -10.41 4.66
C SER A 181 8.32 -9.94 5.81
N TYR A 182 8.63 -8.65 5.85
CA TYR A 182 9.40 -8.05 6.94
C TYR A 182 8.63 -8.11 8.27
N SER A 183 7.33 -7.85 8.25
CA SER A 183 6.46 -7.98 9.42
C SER A 183 6.42 -9.41 9.95
N ILE A 184 6.34 -10.41 9.06
CA ILE A 184 6.40 -11.83 9.41
C ILE A 184 7.74 -12.16 10.06
N LYS A 185 8.84 -11.70 9.48
CA LYS A 185 10.20 -11.93 10.03
C LYS A 185 10.35 -11.37 11.44
N LYS A 186 9.84 -10.16 11.70
CA LYS A 186 9.87 -9.55 13.03
C LYS A 186 9.04 -10.33 14.06
N ILE A 187 7.85 -10.77 13.69
CA ILE A 187 6.99 -11.60 14.56
C ILE A 187 7.69 -12.92 14.89
N ASN A 188 8.29 -13.58 13.92
CA ASN A 188 9.03 -14.82 14.14
C ASN A 188 10.28 -14.64 15.00
N GLY A 189 10.86 -13.43 15.01
CA GLY A 189 11.97 -13.08 15.90
C GLY A 189 11.55 -12.88 17.35
N ILE A 190 10.31 -12.43 17.59
CA ILE A 190 9.75 -12.21 18.95
C ILE A 190 9.15 -13.50 19.51
N LEU A 191 8.44 -14.24 18.67
CA LEU A 191 7.80 -15.52 19.03
C LEU A 191 8.70 -16.68 18.58
N THR A 192 8.61 -17.81 19.30
CA THR A 192 9.26 -19.03 18.78
C THR A 192 8.73 -19.32 17.37
N THR A 193 9.60 -19.65 16.46
CA THR A 193 9.28 -19.79 15.02
C THR A 193 8.05 -20.66 14.73
N LYS A 194 7.82 -21.72 15.53
CA LYS A 194 6.64 -22.59 15.40
C LYS A 194 5.31 -21.90 15.75
N ILE A 195 5.31 -21.08 16.79
CA ILE A 195 4.09 -20.35 17.22
C ILE A 195 3.81 -19.21 16.24
N GLY A 196 4.85 -18.50 15.81
CA GLY A 196 4.71 -17.41 14.83
C GLY A 196 4.11 -17.90 13.51
N THR A 197 4.56 -19.02 12.99
CA THR A 197 4.02 -19.61 11.73
C THR A 197 2.56 -20.03 11.89
N VAL A 198 2.17 -20.66 12.99
CA VAL A 198 0.78 -21.06 13.26
C VAL A 198 -0.13 -19.82 13.38
N LEU A 199 0.32 -18.78 14.08
CA LEU A 199 -0.45 -17.53 14.18
C LEU A 199 -0.63 -16.86 12.83
N ILE A 200 0.41 -16.79 12.00
CA ILE A 200 0.30 -16.23 10.66
C ILE A 200 -0.70 -17.01 9.83
N PHE A 201 -0.65 -18.35 9.88
CA PHE A 201 -1.59 -19.19 9.16
C PHE A 201 -3.04 -19.00 9.64
N LEU A 202 -3.27 -18.93 10.95
CA LEU A 202 -4.59 -18.65 11.52
C LEU A 202 -5.11 -17.27 11.11
N ILE A 203 -4.28 -16.25 11.16
CA ILE A 203 -4.61 -14.89 10.72
C ILE A 203 -5.05 -14.88 9.26
N THR A 204 -4.35 -15.63 8.40
CA THR A 204 -4.68 -15.68 6.97
C THR A 204 -5.96 -16.43 6.67
N VAL A 205 -6.25 -17.48 7.43
CA VAL A 205 -7.53 -18.20 7.33
C VAL A 205 -8.68 -17.29 7.78
N ILE A 206 -8.50 -16.54 8.87
CA ILE A 206 -9.49 -15.56 9.35
C ILE A 206 -9.71 -14.47 8.29
N ASP A 207 -8.63 -13.94 7.70
CA ASP A 207 -8.71 -12.97 6.60
C ASP A 207 -9.52 -13.48 5.43
N SER A 208 -9.28 -14.73 5.01
CA SER A 208 -10.02 -15.31 3.90
C SER A 208 -11.51 -15.40 4.18
N PHE A 209 -11.90 -15.71 5.41
CA PHE A 209 -13.29 -15.74 5.85
C PHE A 209 -13.92 -14.34 5.93
N VAL A 210 -13.22 -13.38 6.51
CA VAL A 210 -13.71 -12.00 6.66
C VAL A 210 -13.86 -11.33 5.30
N ILE A 211 -12.91 -11.50 4.40
CA ILE A 211 -12.95 -10.94 3.05
C ILE A 211 -14.06 -11.57 2.22
N ASN A 212 -14.29 -12.87 2.36
CA ASN A 212 -15.30 -13.57 1.57
C ASN A 212 -16.72 -13.20 1.98
N ASN A 213 -16.99 -13.00 3.28
CA ASN A 213 -18.34 -12.81 3.81
C ASN A 213 -18.75 -11.34 3.98
N ASN A 214 -17.80 -10.40 4.13
CA ASN A 214 -18.11 -9.03 4.58
C ASN A 214 -17.37 -7.93 3.80
N TYR A 215 -16.88 -8.20 2.58
CA TYR A 215 -16.14 -7.20 1.80
C TYR A 215 -16.95 -5.91 1.59
N GLU A 216 -18.24 -6.02 1.29
CA GLU A 216 -19.13 -4.86 1.15
C GLU A 216 -19.34 -4.12 2.48
N TYR A 217 -19.36 -4.84 3.60
CA TYR A 217 -19.53 -4.27 4.93
C TYR A 217 -18.29 -3.50 5.39
N LEU A 218 -17.09 -4.01 5.10
CA LEU A 218 -15.82 -3.33 5.37
C LEU A 218 -15.66 -2.06 4.53
N LEU A 219 -16.04 -2.10 3.25
CA LEU A 219 -16.09 -0.92 2.38
C LEU A 219 -17.12 0.10 2.88
N TYR A 220 -18.25 -0.34 3.40
CA TYR A 220 -19.27 0.54 3.96
C TYR A 220 -18.80 1.23 5.25
N ILE A 221 -18.09 0.52 6.12
CA ILE A 221 -17.49 1.10 7.35
C ILE A 221 -16.39 2.10 7.00
N TYR A 222 -15.60 1.83 5.97
CA TYR A 222 -14.54 2.73 5.49
C TYR A 222 -15.08 4.00 4.82
N LYS A 223 -16.24 3.92 4.16
CA LYS A 223 -16.90 5.06 3.51
C LYS A 223 -17.70 5.96 4.47
N ARG A 224 -17.92 5.56 5.71
CA ARG A 224 -18.65 6.33 6.73
C ARG A 224 -17.69 7.03 7.70
#